data_9793efb0d5e615eb3b50116c42409f88
#
_entry.id   9793efb0d5e615eb3b50116c42409f88
#
_cell.length_a   1.000
_cell.length_b   1.000
_cell.length_c   1.000
_cell.angle_alpha   90.00
_cell.angle_beta   90.00
_cell.angle_gamma   90.00
#
_symmetry.space_group_name_H-M   'P 1'
#
loop_
_entity.id
_entity.type
_entity.pdbx_description
1 polymer ?
#
loop_
_entity_poly.entity_id
_entity_poly.type
_entity_poly.pdbx_seq_one_letter_code
_entity_poly.pdbx_strand_id
1 'polypeptide(L)'
;ITGGSAIAKIAEPLLPNDYPKTDNKTFNGGKASDGTTLASFLPAAKRASYKVDPAGVKSASCVKQGSGWKVSITLVTESGEGLTYVPKHHGSCFDTLSLTKDSFGPFEPVSTKVNYQSGTFTFVLNANGTLASINVSEPANVVCKLKKGISIDADFTGTWQQQYTFVY
;
A
#
# COMPACT_ATOMS: atom_id res chain seq x y z
N ILE A 1 5.80 -15.05 7.12
CA ILE A 1 7.21 -15.15 6.70
C ILE A 1 7.57 -16.62 6.70
N THR A 2 7.68 -17.20 5.52
CA THR A 2 8.17 -18.58 5.33
C THR A 2 9.66 -18.51 5.01
N GLY A 3 10.49 -18.64 6.03
CA GLY A 3 11.95 -18.67 5.90
C GLY A 3 12.58 -19.07 7.22
N GLY A 4 13.80 -19.65 7.17
CA GLY A 4 14.55 -20.01 8.38
C GLY A 4 14.85 -18.80 9.26
N SER A 5 15.27 -19.03 10.52
CA SER A 5 15.50 -18.01 11.55
C SER A 5 16.42 -16.86 11.12
N ALA A 6 17.32 -17.07 10.16
CA ALA A 6 18.18 -16.02 9.59
C ALA A 6 17.39 -15.04 8.69
N ILE A 7 16.45 -15.55 7.89
CA ILE A 7 15.60 -14.75 7.00
C ILE A 7 14.58 -13.94 7.82
N ALA A 8 14.03 -14.52 8.88
CA ALA A 8 13.14 -13.80 9.80
C ALA A 8 13.83 -12.56 10.41
N LYS A 9 15.10 -12.67 10.81
CA LYS A 9 15.89 -11.54 11.32
C LYS A 9 16.20 -10.46 10.28
N ILE A 10 16.18 -10.80 8.99
CA ILE A 10 16.32 -9.82 7.89
C ILE A 10 15.00 -9.12 7.64
N ALA A 11 13.89 -9.83 7.77
CA ALA A 11 12.55 -9.28 7.53
C ALA A 11 12.04 -8.41 8.69
N GLU A 12 12.49 -8.68 9.91
CA GLU A 12 12.06 -7.96 11.12
C GLU A 12 12.27 -6.45 11.04
N PRO A 13 13.41 -5.90 10.55
CA PRO A 13 13.59 -4.47 10.33
C PRO A 13 12.76 -3.89 9.18
N LEU A 14 12.27 -4.73 8.26
CA LEU A 14 11.41 -4.32 7.14
C LEU A 14 9.93 -4.22 7.56
N LEU A 15 9.59 -4.81 8.69
CA LEU A 15 8.25 -4.73 9.27
C LEU A 15 8.23 -3.57 10.26
N PRO A 16 7.35 -2.57 10.07
CA PRO A 16 7.18 -1.52 11.07
C PRO A 16 6.77 -2.15 12.40
N ASN A 17 7.54 -1.90 13.47
CA ASN A 17 7.33 -2.49 14.80
C ASN A 17 6.07 -2.02 15.51
N ASP A 18 5.31 -1.09 14.92
CA ASP A 18 4.22 -0.37 15.54
C ASP A 18 2.90 -0.45 14.74
N TYR A 19 2.67 -1.54 14.04
CA TYR A 19 1.40 -1.81 13.35
C TYR A 19 0.58 -2.88 14.08
N PRO A 20 -0.77 -2.75 14.09
CA PRO A 20 -1.55 -1.70 13.44
C PRO A 20 -1.51 -0.37 14.19
N LYS A 21 -1.44 0.76 13.47
CA LYS A 21 -1.62 2.10 14.00
C LYS A 21 -3.06 2.55 13.82
N THR A 22 -3.62 3.17 14.86
CA THR A 22 -4.89 3.90 14.78
C THR A 22 -4.62 5.38 15.00
N ASP A 23 -5.10 6.22 14.12
CA ASP A 23 -5.04 7.67 14.23
C ASP A 23 -6.43 8.27 14.01
N ASN A 24 -6.79 9.24 14.84
CA ASN A 24 -8.05 9.96 14.74
C ASN A 24 -7.77 11.44 14.52
N LYS A 25 -8.27 12.00 13.43
CA LYS A 25 -8.07 13.41 13.08
C LYS A 25 -9.41 14.07 12.74
N THR A 26 -9.58 15.28 13.23
CA THR A 26 -10.69 16.16 12.83
C THR A 26 -10.16 17.17 11.83
N PHE A 27 -10.84 17.29 10.70
CA PHE A 27 -10.48 18.20 9.62
C PHE A 27 -11.53 19.31 9.50
N ASN A 28 -11.07 20.57 9.56
CA ASN A 28 -11.88 21.76 9.28
C ASN A 28 -11.34 22.42 8.01
N GLY A 29 -12.17 22.54 6.96
CA GLY A 29 -11.72 23.08 5.67
C GLY A 29 -10.56 22.29 5.04
N GLY A 30 -10.50 20.97 5.30
CA GLY A 30 -9.47 20.09 4.72
C GLY A 30 -8.13 20.06 5.48
N LYS A 31 -8.02 20.74 6.64
CA LYS A 31 -6.82 20.73 7.49
C LYS A 31 -7.16 20.32 8.93
N ALA A 32 -6.30 19.50 9.53
CA ALA A 32 -6.33 19.23 10.97
C ALA A 32 -5.56 20.29 11.76
N SER A 33 -5.75 20.32 13.08
CA SER A 33 -5.11 21.30 13.98
C SER A 33 -3.58 21.24 13.98
N ASP A 34 -3.01 20.06 13.68
CA ASP A 34 -1.55 19.86 13.55
C ASP A 34 -0.99 20.20 12.15
N GLY A 35 -1.83 20.77 11.27
CA GLY A 35 -1.44 21.13 9.90
C GLY A 35 -1.56 19.98 8.87
N THR A 36 -1.87 18.76 9.30
CA THR A 36 -2.13 17.63 8.38
C THR A 36 -3.28 17.97 7.44
N THR A 37 -3.07 17.80 6.14
CA THR A 37 -4.16 17.97 5.16
C THR A 37 -4.91 16.66 4.98
N LEU A 38 -6.19 16.72 4.61
CA LEU A 38 -6.97 15.53 4.29
C LEU A 38 -6.30 14.70 3.18
N ALA A 39 -5.75 15.36 2.16
CA ALA A 39 -5.04 14.69 1.08
C ALA A 39 -3.80 13.94 1.55
N SER A 40 -3.07 14.48 2.56
CA SER A 40 -1.88 13.80 3.13
C SER A 40 -2.23 12.69 4.12
N PHE A 41 -3.48 12.62 4.58
CA PHE A 41 -3.97 11.59 5.49
C PHE A 41 -4.52 10.36 4.76
N LEU A 42 -5.04 10.54 3.55
CA LEU A 42 -5.63 9.47 2.74
C LEU A 42 -4.56 8.57 2.09
N PRO A 43 -4.94 7.36 1.59
CA PRO A 43 -4.02 6.50 0.83
C PRO A 43 -3.37 7.26 -0.33
N ALA A 44 -2.12 6.88 -0.67
CA ALA A 44 -1.31 7.55 -1.70
C ALA A 44 -1.03 9.05 -1.41
N ALA A 45 -0.86 9.39 -0.12
CA ALA A 45 -0.62 10.75 0.40
C ALA A 45 0.55 11.49 -0.27
N LYS A 46 1.52 10.78 -0.80
CA LYS A 46 2.69 11.33 -1.50
C LYS A 46 2.40 11.77 -2.94
N ARG A 47 1.17 11.58 -3.42
CA ARG A 47 0.77 11.86 -4.79
C ARG A 47 -0.07 13.13 -4.88
N ALA A 48 0.20 13.95 -5.91
CA ALA A 48 -0.50 15.22 -6.10
C ALA A 48 -1.97 15.05 -6.51
N SER A 49 -2.37 13.89 -6.99
CA SER A 49 -3.76 13.61 -7.38
C SER A 49 -4.03 12.11 -7.36
N TYR A 50 -5.22 11.75 -6.86
CA TYR A 50 -5.78 10.42 -7.02
C TYR A 50 -6.39 10.30 -8.41
N LYS A 51 -5.70 9.60 -9.29
CA LYS A 51 -6.23 9.30 -10.60
C LYS A 51 -5.92 7.86 -10.92
N VAL A 52 -6.91 7.00 -10.67
CA VAL A 52 -6.83 5.59 -11.07
C VAL A 52 -6.61 5.52 -12.59
N ASP A 53 -5.53 4.89 -13.00
CA ASP A 53 -5.29 4.59 -14.42
C ASP A 53 -6.29 3.50 -14.86
N PRO A 54 -7.23 3.79 -15.79
CA PRO A 54 -8.22 2.81 -16.22
C PRO A 54 -7.59 1.53 -16.80
N ALA A 55 -6.41 1.62 -17.41
CA ALA A 55 -5.69 0.47 -17.94
C ALA A 55 -5.18 -0.47 -16.83
N GLY A 56 -5.06 0.04 -15.59
CA GLY A 56 -4.71 -0.74 -14.40
C GLY A 56 -5.89 -1.40 -13.71
N VAL A 57 -7.12 -1.16 -14.16
CA VAL A 57 -8.31 -1.74 -13.53
C VAL A 57 -8.60 -3.12 -14.12
N LYS A 58 -8.45 -4.17 -13.31
CA LYS A 58 -8.81 -5.55 -13.66
C LYS A 58 -10.32 -5.77 -13.61
N SER A 59 -10.96 -5.21 -12.58
CA SER A 59 -12.41 -5.25 -12.41
C SER A 59 -12.88 -4.10 -11.54
N ALA A 60 -14.10 -3.65 -11.79
CA ALA A 60 -14.78 -2.68 -10.96
C ALA A 60 -16.27 -3.06 -10.82
N SER A 61 -16.84 -2.76 -9.67
CA SER A 61 -18.27 -2.94 -9.40
C SER A 61 -18.81 -1.80 -8.56
N CYS A 62 -20.08 -1.46 -8.77
CA CYS A 62 -20.83 -0.52 -7.94
C CYS A 62 -22.17 -1.17 -7.61
N VAL A 63 -22.42 -1.41 -6.32
CA VAL A 63 -23.64 -2.07 -5.86
C VAL A 63 -24.31 -1.22 -4.80
N LYS A 64 -25.65 -1.26 -4.74
CA LYS A 64 -26.41 -0.60 -3.69
C LYS A 64 -26.15 -1.27 -2.34
N GLN A 65 -25.86 -0.46 -1.31
CA GLN A 65 -25.64 -0.92 0.05
C GLN A 65 -26.48 -0.05 1.02
N GLY A 66 -27.59 -0.60 1.50
CA GLY A 66 -28.55 0.19 2.27
C GLY A 66 -29.12 1.33 1.43
N SER A 67 -29.03 2.55 1.93
CA SER A 67 -29.41 3.77 1.22
C SER A 67 -28.28 4.35 0.33
N GLY A 68 -27.07 3.85 0.48
CA GLY A 68 -25.87 4.32 -0.23
C GLY A 68 -25.34 3.31 -1.27
N TRP A 69 -24.04 3.37 -1.53
CA TRP A 69 -23.38 2.59 -2.56
C TRP A 69 -22.04 2.02 -2.06
N LYS A 70 -21.73 0.82 -2.50
CA LYS A 70 -20.40 0.23 -2.34
C LYS A 70 -19.74 0.10 -3.72
N VAL A 71 -18.59 0.74 -3.88
CA VAL A 71 -17.72 0.66 -5.05
C VAL A 71 -16.52 -0.20 -4.69
N SER A 72 -16.24 -1.21 -5.50
CA SER A 72 -15.05 -2.07 -5.35
C SER A 72 -14.26 -2.04 -6.66
N ILE A 73 -12.95 -1.83 -6.54
CA ILE A 73 -12.01 -1.81 -7.67
C ILE A 73 -10.89 -2.78 -7.36
N THR A 74 -10.54 -3.62 -8.32
CA THR A 74 -9.39 -4.51 -8.27
C THR A 74 -8.41 -4.12 -9.36
N LEU A 75 -7.13 -4.01 -9.02
CA LEU A 75 -6.08 -3.67 -9.98
C LEU A 75 -5.49 -4.93 -10.63
N VAL A 76 -4.86 -4.73 -11.77
CA VAL A 76 -4.02 -5.75 -12.43
C VAL A 76 -2.78 -6.03 -11.58
N THR A 77 -2.09 -7.11 -11.84
CA THR A 77 -0.76 -7.37 -11.27
C THR A 77 0.31 -6.58 -12.02
N GLU A 78 1.31 -6.10 -11.30
CA GLU A 78 2.48 -5.43 -11.88
C GLU A 78 3.76 -5.94 -11.25
N SER A 79 4.84 -5.96 -12.01
CA SER A 79 6.16 -6.31 -11.47
C SER A 79 7.27 -5.53 -12.15
N GLY A 80 8.35 -5.32 -11.44
CA GLY A 80 9.54 -4.68 -11.96
C GLY A 80 10.76 -4.94 -11.10
N GLU A 81 11.91 -4.56 -11.61
CA GLU A 81 13.21 -4.81 -11.00
C GLU A 81 13.84 -3.53 -10.45
N GLY A 82 14.68 -3.71 -9.44
CA GLY A 82 15.42 -2.63 -8.78
C GLY A 82 14.66 -2.03 -7.59
N LEU A 83 15.45 -1.38 -6.71
CA LEU A 83 14.95 -0.79 -5.47
C LEU A 83 14.02 0.41 -5.71
N THR A 84 14.20 1.09 -6.84
CA THR A 84 13.45 2.30 -7.19
C THR A 84 12.25 2.03 -8.08
N TYR A 85 11.88 0.77 -8.29
CA TYR A 85 10.74 0.43 -9.12
C TYR A 85 9.44 1.01 -8.57
N VAL A 86 8.74 1.76 -9.40
CA VAL A 86 7.41 2.31 -9.10
C VAL A 86 6.42 1.73 -10.10
N PRO A 87 5.45 0.94 -9.66
CA PRO A 87 4.43 0.37 -10.55
C PRO A 87 3.57 1.49 -11.12
N LYS A 88 3.30 1.45 -12.41
CA LYS A 88 2.56 2.50 -13.12
C LYS A 88 1.12 2.62 -12.63
N HIS A 89 0.44 1.48 -12.55
CA HIS A 89 -0.98 1.44 -12.23
C HIS A 89 -1.24 1.50 -10.72
N HIS A 90 -0.57 0.64 -9.95
CA HIS A 90 -0.66 0.68 -8.47
C HIS A 90 -0.17 2.02 -7.94
N GLY A 91 0.95 2.51 -8.44
CA GLY A 91 1.49 3.80 -8.08
C GLY A 91 0.62 5.00 -8.45
N SER A 92 -0.43 4.84 -9.27
CA SER A 92 -1.40 5.91 -9.56
C SER A 92 -2.38 6.16 -8.40
N CYS A 93 -2.53 5.20 -7.49
CA CYS A 93 -3.56 5.20 -6.48
C CYS A 93 -3.13 4.73 -5.08
N PHE A 94 -1.96 4.08 -4.96
CA PHE A 94 -1.40 3.67 -3.67
C PHE A 94 -0.05 4.33 -3.40
N ASP A 95 0.32 4.41 -2.13
CA ASP A 95 1.72 4.52 -1.76
C ASP A 95 2.40 3.19 -2.03
N THR A 96 3.46 3.25 -2.82
CA THR A 96 4.22 2.06 -3.21
C THR A 96 5.38 1.81 -2.25
N LEU A 97 5.89 0.59 -2.25
CA LEU A 97 7.07 0.24 -1.47
C LEU A 97 8.25 1.16 -1.84
N SER A 98 8.88 1.72 -0.82
CA SER A 98 10.11 2.52 -0.95
C SER A 98 11.26 1.72 -0.38
N LEU A 99 11.89 0.89 -1.23
CA LEU A 99 13.05 0.10 -0.83
C LEU A 99 14.33 0.92 -1.03
N THR A 100 15.21 0.86 -0.05
CA THR A 100 16.55 1.42 -0.10
C THR A 100 17.56 0.33 0.26
N LYS A 101 18.85 0.60 0.10
CA LYS A 101 19.89 -0.33 0.58
C LYS A 101 19.74 -0.59 2.09
N ASP A 102 19.44 0.46 2.85
CA ASP A 102 19.29 0.38 4.32
C ASP A 102 18.09 -0.49 4.76
N SER A 103 17.09 -0.67 3.87
CA SER A 103 15.97 -1.59 4.11
C SER A 103 16.42 -3.04 4.33
N PHE A 104 17.62 -3.40 3.92
CA PHE A 104 18.17 -4.76 4.03
C PHE A 104 19.19 -4.91 5.18
N GLY A 105 19.31 -3.88 6.03
CA GLY A 105 20.22 -3.88 7.17
C GLY A 105 21.66 -4.14 6.74
N PRO A 106 22.35 -5.19 7.31
CA PRO A 106 23.74 -5.46 7.01
C PRO A 106 24.00 -6.21 5.68
N PHE A 107 22.96 -6.42 4.87
CA PHE A 107 23.04 -7.15 3.61
C PHE A 107 23.02 -6.20 2.42
N GLU A 108 23.86 -6.50 1.43
CA GLU A 108 23.88 -5.77 0.16
C GLU A 108 22.86 -6.38 -0.80
N PRO A 109 21.84 -5.63 -1.28
CA PRO A 109 20.94 -6.12 -2.31
C PRO A 109 21.66 -6.18 -3.67
N VAL A 110 21.83 -7.38 -4.22
CA VAL A 110 22.43 -7.63 -5.53
C VAL A 110 21.39 -7.53 -6.63
N SER A 111 20.21 -8.06 -6.39
CA SER A 111 19.04 -7.92 -7.26
C SER A 111 17.78 -7.86 -6.43
N THR A 112 16.78 -7.16 -6.93
CA THR A 112 15.47 -7.03 -6.29
C THR A 112 14.41 -7.01 -7.36
N LYS A 113 13.35 -7.82 -7.18
CA LYS A 113 12.15 -7.81 -7.98
C LYS A 113 10.96 -7.61 -7.06
N VAL A 114 10.13 -6.63 -7.37
CA VAL A 114 8.88 -6.35 -6.64
C VAL A 114 7.72 -6.78 -7.50
N ASN A 115 6.83 -7.61 -6.95
CA ASN A 115 5.64 -8.09 -7.59
C ASN A 115 4.43 -7.59 -6.79
N TYR A 116 3.67 -6.64 -7.35
CA TYR A 116 2.39 -6.20 -6.82
C TYR A 116 1.32 -7.16 -7.32
N GLN A 117 0.60 -7.75 -6.39
CA GLN A 117 -0.54 -8.62 -6.70
C GLN A 117 -1.77 -7.76 -7.03
N SER A 118 -2.93 -8.38 -7.22
CA SER A 118 -4.16 -7.62 -7.45
C SER A 118 -4.56 -6.84 -6.19
N GLY A 119 -4.18 -5.59 -6.11
CA GLY A 119 -4.59 -4.66 -5.06
C GLY A 119 -6.07 -4.33 -5.15
N THR A 120 -6.72 -4.02 -4.02
CA THR A 120 -8.14 -3.72 -3.98
C THR A 120 -8.45 -2.44 -3.23
N PHE A 121 -9.41 -1.67 -3.75
CA PHE A 121 -10.09 -0.57 -3.07
C PHE A 121 -11.55 -0.89 -2.86
N THR A 122 -12.07 -0.54 -1.72
CA THR A 122 -13.52 -0.50 -1.48
C THR A 122 -13.89 0.84 -0.89
N PHE A 123 -14.82 1.53 -1.52
CA PHE A 123 -15.41 2.77 -1.04
C PHE A 123 -16.87 2.54 -0.67
N VAL A 124 -17.28 3.05 0.47
CA VAL A 124 -18.71 3.11 0.85
C VAL A 124 -19.16 4.57 0.84
N LEU A 125 -20.20 4.84 0.09
CA LEU A 125 -20.82 6.15 -0.01
C LEU A 125 -22.16 6.15 0.73
N ASN A 126 -22.43 7.21 1.46
CA ASN A 126 -23.73 7.50 2.05
C ASN A 126 -24.79 7.85 0.97
N ALA A 127 -26.05 7.89 1.32
CA ALA A 127 -27.14 8.27 0.41
C ALA A 127 -26.97 9.67 -0.21
N ASN A 128 -26.37 10.60 0.53
CA ASN A 128 -26.07 11.96 0.08
C ASN A 128 -24.78 12.07 -0.74
N GLY A 129 -24.11 10.95 -1.06
CA GLY A 129 -22.88 10.91 -1.83
C GLY A 129 -21.60 11.19 -1.02
N THR A 130 -21.68 11.44 0.28
CA THR A 130 -20.48 11.59 1.11
C THR A 130 -19.82 10.23 1.34
N LEU A 131 -18.50 10.23 1.51
CA LEU A 131 -17.71 9.02 1.71
C LEU A 131 -17.86 8.52 3.16
N ALA A 132 -18.37 7.31 3.36
CA ALA A 132 -18.49 6.70 4.69
C ALA A 132 -17.23 5.95 5.11
N SER A 133 -16.61 5.21 4.20
CA SER A 133 -15.36 4.48 4.47
C SER A 133 -14.54 4.23 3.21
N ILE A 134 -13.25 4.01 3.42
CA ILE A 134 -12.31 3.46 2.43
C ILE A 134 -11.61 2.25 3.05
N ASN A 135 -11.54 1.16 2.32
CA ASN A 135 -10.69 0.02 2.64
C ASN A 135 -9.75 -0.23 1.48
N VAL A 136 -8.48 -0.35 1.80
CA VAL A 136 -7.38 -0.58 0.86
C VAL A 136 -6.66 -1.86 1.25
N SER A 137 -6.36 -2.70 0.29
CA SER A 137 -5.51 -3.87 0.46
C SER A 137 -4.54 -3.98 -0.70
N GLU A 138 -3.25 -3.93 -0.41
CA GLU A 138 -2.17 -3.95 -1.37
C GLU A 138 -1.20 -5.08 -1.04
N PRO A 139 -1.41 -6.29 -1.57
CA PRO A 139 -0.48 -7.39 -1.39
C PRO A 139 0.72 -7.25 -2.34
N ALA A 140 1.91 -7.40 -1.80
CA ALA A 140 3.15 -7.37 -2.56
C ALA A 140 4.11 -8.49 -2.13
N ASN A 141 4.95 -8.91 -3.07
CA ASN A 141 6.02 -9.85 -2.86
C ASN A 141 7.32 -9.22 -3.33
N VAL A 142 8.37 -9.33 -2.53
CA VAL A 142 9.73 -8.87 -2.85
C VAL A 142 10.65 -10.07 -2.90
N VAL A 143 11.15 -10.38 -4.08
CA VAL A 143 12.19 -11.40 -4.28
C VAL A 143 13.51 -10.69 -4.44
N CYS A 144 14.51 -11.07 -3.65
CA CYS A 144 15.83 -10.44 -3.72
C CYS A 144 16.96 -11.43 -3.54
N LYS A 145 18.08 -11.11 -4.16
CA LYS A 145 19.35 -11.72 -3.88
C LYS A 145 20.17 -10.76 -3.02
N LEU A 146 20.56 -11.21 -1.85
CA LEU A 146 21.31 -10.46 -0.85
C LEU A 146 22.71 -11.02 -0.73
N LYS A 147 23.70 -10.20 -0.36
CA LYS A 147 25.08 -10.60 -0.15
C LYS A 147 25.60 -10.06 1.18
N LYS A 148 26.20 -10.98 1.97
CA LYS A 148 27.00 -10.63 3.15
C LYS A 148 28.08 -11.73 3.29
N GLY A 149 29.18 -11.60 2.52
CA GLY A 149 30.16 -12.66 2.37
C GLY A 149 29.68 -13.77 1.41
N ILE A 150 28.54 -14.37 1.70
CA ILE A 150 27.83 -15.35 0.86
C ILE A 150 26.57 -14.74 0.24
N SER A 151 26.11 -15.33 -0.86
CA SER A 151 24.84 -14.95 -1.47
C SER A 151 23.69 -15.68 -0.81
N ILE A 152 22.57 -14.96 -0.56
CA ILE A 152 21.34 -15.45 0.06
C ILE A 152 20.17 -15.03 -0.83
N ASP A 153 19.36 -15.98 -1.25
CA ASP A 153 18.09 -15.69 -1.91
C ASP A 153 17.00 -15.53 -0.82
N ALA A 154 16.22 -14.46 -0.92
CA ALA A 154 15.17 -14.14 0.02
C ALA A 154 13.88 -13.76 -0.70
N ASP A 155 12.75 -14.18 -0.15
CA ASP A 155 11.41 -13.95 -0.64
C ASP A 155 10.56 -13.43 0.53
N PHE A 156 10.01 -12.23 0.38
CA PHE A 156 9.18 -11.56 1.37
C PHE A 156 7.81 -11.28 0.78
N THR A 157 6.78 -11.79 1.42
CA THR A 157 5.39 -11.49 1.05
C THR A 157 4.72 -10.74 2.19
N GLY A 158 4.08 -9.64 1.86
CA GLY A 158 3.31 -8.84 2.80
C GLY A 158 2.06 -8.26 2.15
N THR A 159 1.13 -7.82 2.99
CA THR A 159 -0.06 -7.09 2.54
C THR A 159 -0.16 -5.80 3.34
N TRP A 160 -0.15 -4.68 2.64
CA TRP A 160 -0.43 -3.39 3.22
C TRP A 160 -1.94 -3.18 3.24
N GLN A 161 -2.49 -2.94 4.44
CA GLN A 161 -3.92 -2.71 4.62
C GLN A 161 -4.15 -1.35 5.29
N GLN A 162 -5.10 -0.59 4.77
CA GLN A 162 -5.54 0.67 5.36
C GLN A 162 -7.07 0.71 5.40
N GLN A 163 -7.61 1.17 6.52
CA GLN A 163 -9.03 1.37 6.71
C GLN A 163 -9.28 2.77 7.23
N TYR A 164 -10.19 3.48 6.58
CA TYR A 164 -10.62 4.82 6.97
C TYR A 164 -12.12 4.83 7.19
N THR A 165 -12.55 5.50 8.24
CA THR A 165 -13.97 5.77 8.52
C THR A 165 -14.16 7.28 8.65
N PHE A 166 -15.21 7.81 8.03
CA PHE A 166 -15.50 9.24 8.01
C PHE A 166 -16.78 9.51 8.80
N VAL A 167 -16.73 10.49 9.68
CA VAL A 167 -17.86 11.02 10.46
C VAL A 167 -18.01 12.49 10.12
N TYR A 168 -19.25 12.94 9.84
CA TYR A 168 -19.59 14.29 9.39
C TYR A 168 -20.48 14.99 10.42
#